data_393d036deb22b47b51e2b7bf03ab760c
#
_entry.id   393d036deb22b47b51e2b7bf03ab760c
#
_cell.length_a   1.000
_cell.length_b   1.000
_cell.length_c   1.000
_cell.angle_alpha   90.00
_cell.angle_beta   90.00
_cell.angle_gamma   90.00
#
_symmetry.space_group_name_H-M   'P 1'
#
loop_
_entity.id
_entity.type
_entity.pdbx_description
1 polymer ?
#
loop_
_entity_poly.entity_id
_entity_poly.type
_entity_poly.pdbx_seq_one_letter_code
_entity_poly.pdbx_strand_id
1 'polypeptide(L)'
;MSCGPKVIFSDKQEIADKWTYASPITFTYEIEDTLKSYDLQLIVDHNKDFKYENLYINASTVFPDGKKITNPVSLQMTNPESEWIGNCSGDQCTLSIDILSGAFYKSIGKYSLIIEQFSRSEILEGIKAIELKIIEHQSQK
;
A
#
# COMPACT_ATOMS: atom_id res chain seq x y z
N MET A 1 27.64 -1.55 10.97
CA MET A 1 26.70 -2.54 10.66
C MET A 1 25.29 -2.06 10.64
N SER A 2 24.55 -2.47 9.70
CA SER A 2 23.16 -2.07 9.59
C SER A 2 22.28 -2.95 10.46
N CYS A 3 21.38 -2.36 11.21
CA CYS A 3 20.43 -3.10 12.00
C CYS A 3 19.01 -2.88 11.52
N GLY A 4 18.82 -2.16 10.44
CA GLY A 4 17.50 -1.89 9.93
C GLY A 4 16.96 -3.04 9.09
N PRO A 5 15.65 -3.09 8.89
CA PRO A 5 15.06 -4.08 8.01
C PRO A 5 15.52 -3.88 6.58
N LYS A 6 15.62 -4.96 5.85
CA LYS A 6 16.03 -4.88 4.47
C LYS A 6 14.83 -4.62 3.58
N VAL A 7 14.88 -3.54 2.82
CA VAL A 7 13.86 -3.19 1.85
C VAL A 7 14.24 -3.84 0.54
N ILE A 8 13.37 -4.72 0.03
CA ILE A 8 13.65 -5.39 -1.25
C ILE A 8 12.96 -4.71 -2.42
N PHE A 9 11.99 -3.86 -2.15
CA PHE A 9 11.26 -3.15 -3.20
C PHE A 9 10.69 -1.85 -2.64
N SER A 10 10.75 -0.80 -3.42
CA SER A 10 10.15 0.47 -3.07
C SER A 10 9.84 1.22 -4.35
N ASP A 11 8.57 1.59 -4.53
CA ASP A 11 8.15 2.34 -5.69
C ASP A 11 6.98 3.24 -5.32
N LYS A 12 7.03 4.48 -5.76
CA LYS A 12 6.00 5.46 -5.47
C LYS A 12 5.37 5.90 -6.78
N GLN A 13 4.04 5.82 -6.82
CA GLN A 13 3.28 6.23 -7.99
C GLN A 13 2.40 7.42 -7.65
N GLU A 14 2.50 8.44 -8.47
CA GLU A 14 1.72 9.66 -8.26
C GLU A 14 0.36 9.51 -8.87
N ILE A 15 -0.63 10.08 -8.20
CA ILE A 15 -2.00 10.09 -8.67
C ILE A 15 -2.28 11.51 -9.14
N ALA A 16 -2.87 11.63 -10.33
CA ALA A 16 -3.31 12.93 -10.81
C ALA A 16 -4.39 13.46 -9.85
N ASP A 17 -4.98 14.58 -10.18
CA ASP A 17 -5.91 15.23 -9.25
C ASP A 17 -7.04 14.33 -8.77
N LYS A 18 -7.41 13.34 -9.55
CA LYS A 18 -8.55 12.48 -9.24
C LYS A 18 -8.17 11.02 -9.46
N TRP A 19 -8.52 10.22 -8.48
CA TRP A 19 -8.30 8.77 -8.58
C TRP A 19 -9.63 8.12 -8.89
N THR A 20 -9.75 7.56 -10.08
CA THR A 20 -11.01 6.97 -10.54
C THR A 20 -10.93 5.45 -10.52
N TYR A 21 -12.10 4.80 -10.66
CA TYR A 21 -12.16 3.35 -10.76
C TYR A 21 -11.35 2.83 -11.95
N ALA A 22 -11.24 3.63 -12.99
CA ALA A 22 -10.55 3.23 -14.22
C ALA A 22 -9.04 3.40 -14.17
N SER A 23 -8.50 3.86 -13.05
CA SER A 23 -7.08 4.19 -12.93
C SER A 23 -6.41 3.39 -11.82
N PRO A 24 -6.31 2.07 -11.94
CA PRO A 24 -5.63 1.28 -10.91
C PRO A 24 -4.13 1.59 -10.91
N ILE A 25 -3.51 1.35 -9.75
CA ILE A 25 -2.08 1.52 -9.58
C ILE A 25 -1.47 0.13 -9.49
N THR A 26 -0.44 -0.12 -10.30
CA THR A 26 0.19 -1.43 -10.35
C THR A 26 1.65 -1.32 -9.94
N PHE A 27 2.05 -2.20 -9.02
CA PHE A 27 3.45 -2.36 -8.62
C PHE A 27 3.89 -3.76 -9.02
N THR A 28 5.06 -3.86 -9.64
CA THR A 28 5.62 -5.16 -10.03
C THR A 28 6.94 -5.36 -9.31
N TYR A 29 7.07 -6.50 -8.63
CA TYR A 29 8.24 -6.79 -7.81
C TYR A 29 8.63 -8.26 -7.96
N GLU A 30 9.84 -8.58 -7.54
CA GLU A 30 10.33 -9.95 -7.59
C GLU A 30 10.59 -10.52 -6.22
N ILE A 31 10.19 -11.76 -6.01
CA ILE A 31 10.51 -12.52 -4.81
C ILE A 31 11.59 -13.52 -5.21
N GLU A 32 12.73 -13.45 -4.52
CA GLU A 32 13.87 -14.29 -4.82
C GLU A 32 14.14 -15.34 -3.75
N ASP A 33 13.46 -15.23 -2.60
CA ASP A 33 13.71 -16.13 -1.48
C ASP A 33 12.38 -16.50 -0.83
N THR A 34 12.02 -17.79 -0.93
CA THR A 34 10.76 -18.27 -0.37
C THR A 34 10.90 -18.71 1.09
N LEU A 35 12.10 -18.67 1.63
CA LEU A 35 12.31 -19.03 3.04
C LEU A 35 12.13 -17.85 3.99
N LYS A 36 12.12 -16.63 3.43
CA LYS A 36 11.91 -15.42 4.22
C LYS A 36 10.48 -14.99 4.15
N SER A 37 10.07 -14.24 5.16
CA SER A 37 8.76 -13.59 5.14
C SER A 37 8.94 -12.09 4.94
N TYR A 38 7.87 -11.43 4.54
CA TYR A 38 7.94 -10.04 4.13
C TYR A 38 6.76 -9.25 4.68
N ASP A 39 7.01 -7.98 4.95
CA ASP A 39 5.96 -7.02 5.27
C ASP A 39 5.70 -6.16 4.05
N LEU A 40 4.44 -5.96 3.73
CA LEU A 40 4.04 -5.06 2.66
C LEU A 40 3.44 -3.82 3.29
N GLN A 41 4.07 -2.69 3.03
CA GLN A 41 3.70 -1.43 3.62
C GLN A 41 3.22 -0.48 2.52
N LEU A 42 2.04 0.08 2.70
CA LEU A 42 1.56 1.14 1.83
C LEU A 42 1.78 2.49 2.49
N ILE A 43 2.32 3.42 1.73
CA ILE A 43 2.51 4.78 2.20
C ILE A 43 1.61 5.66 1.33
N VAL A 44 0.67 6.34 1.99
CA VAL A 44 -0.33 7.14 1.30
C VAL A 44 -0.07 8.61 1.56
N ASP A 45 0.17 9.37 0.50
CA ASP A 45 0.26 10.82 0.58
C ASP A 45 -1.12 11.39 0.23
N HIS A 46 -1.65 12.23 1.11
CA HIS A 46 -2.96 12.82 0.90
C HIS A 46 -3.00 14.26 1.38
N ASN A 47 -3.99 15.00 0.90
CA ASN A 47 -4.24 16.35 1.37
C ASN A 47 -5.01 16.32 2.69
N LYS A 48 -4.92 17.40 3.44
CA LYS A 48 -5.77 17.57 4.61
C LYS A 48 -7.23 17.74 4.24
N ASP A 49 -7.49 18.05 2.96
CA ASP A 49 -8.86 18.19 2.47
C ASP A 49 -9.53 16.88 2.10
N PHE A 50 -8.81 15.76 2.22
CA PHE A 50 -9.40 14.46 1.94
C PHE A 50 -10.62 14.28 2.84
N LYS A 51 -11.75 13.88 2.24
CA LYS A 51 -13.05 14.01 2.89
C LYS A 51 -13.46 12.81 3.73
N TYR A 52 -12.67 11.74 3.72
CA TYR A 52 -13.11 10.50 4.35
C TYR A 52 -12.15 10.06 5.43
N GLU A 53 -12.68 9.38 6.44
CA GLU A 53 -11.88 8.85 7.53
C GLU A 53 -11.23 7.53 7.17
N ASN A 54 -11.77 6.86 6.15
CA ASN A 54 -11.22 5.59 5.67
C ASN A 54 -11.00 5.66 4.18
N LEU A 55 -9.96 4.97 3.74
CA LEU A 55 -9.72 4.79 2.31
C LEU A 55 -9.94 3.31 2.01
N TYR A 56 -10.94 3.02 1.20
CA TYR A 56 -11.26 1.64 0.83
C TYR A 56 -10.60 1.32 -0.51
N ILE A 57 -9.85 0.23 -0.54
CA ILE A 57 -9.17 -0.20 -1.74
C ILE A 57 -9.40 -1.69 -1.95
N ASN A 58 -9.27 -2.13 -3.19
CA ASN A 58 -9.09 -3.53 -3.51
C ASN A 58 -7.62 -3.74 -3.84
N ALA A 59 -7.01 -4.71 -3.18
CA ALA A 59 -5.63 -5.08 -3.43
C ALA A 59 -5.61 -6.45 -4.10
N SER A 60 -5.15 -6.50 -5.32
CA SER A 60 -5.09 -7.74 -6.10
C SER A 60 -3.64 -8.15 -6.28
N THR A 61 -3.33 -9.38 -5.91
CA THR A 61 -1.99 -9.94 -6.12
C THR A 61 -2.05 -10.88 -7.31
N VAL A 62 -1.19 -10.63 -8.30
CA VAL A 62 -1.03 -11.51 -9.45
C VAL A 62 0.25 -12.29 -9.25
N PHE A 63 0.14 -13.60 -9.24
CA PHE A 63 1.24 -14.52 -8.97
C PHE A 63 2.01 -14.82 -10.26
N PRO A 64 3.23 -15.38 -10.14
CA PRO A 64 4.01 -15.70 -11.35
C PRO A 64 3.30 -16.61 -12.33
N ASP A 65 2.40 -17.48 -11.84
CA ASP A 65 1.65 -18.39 -12.72
C ASP A 65 0.40 -17.74 -13.32
N GLY A 66 0.16 -16.45 -13.03
CA GLY A 66 -0.99 -15.73 -13.55
C GLY A 66 -2.21 -15.75 -12.65
N LYS A 67 -2.19 -16.52 -11.56
CA LYS A 67 -3.30 -16.55 -10.63
C LYS A 67 -3.45 -15.20 -9.96
N LYS A 68 -4.70 -14.77 -9.73
CA LYS A 68 -5.00 -13.47 -9.15
C LYS A 68 -5.89 -13.64 -7.94
N ILE A 69 -5.53 -13.02 -6.84
CA ILE A 69 -6.33 -13.00 -5.61
C ILE A 69 -6.60 -11.56 -5.25
N THR A 70 -7.87 -11.22 -5.04
CA THR A 70 -8.28 -9.86 -4.70
C THR A 70 -8.85 -9.83 -3.30
N ASN A 71 -8.38 -8.86 -2.49
CA ASN A 71 -8.86 -8.66 -1.13
C ASN A 71 -9.24 -7.19 -0.94
N PRO A 72 -10.41 -6.91 -0.35
CA PRO A 72 -10.73 -5.55 0.04
C PRO A 72 -9.93 -5.17 1.27
N VAL A 73 -9.48 -3.93 1.32
CA VAL A 73 -8.71 -3.41 2.45
C VAL A 73 -9.26 -2.05 2.82
N SER A 74 -9.49 -1.84 4.11
CA SER A 74 -9.90 -0.54 4.62
C SER A 74 -8.73 0.08 5.35
N LEU A 75 -8.27 1.22 4.87
CA LEU A 75 -7.18 1.94 5.50
C LEU A 75 -7.78 3.06 6.34
N GLN A 76 -7.54 3.00 7.64
CA GLN A 76 -8.04 4.03 8.53
C GLN A 76 -7.10 5.22 8.50
N MET A 77 -7.62 6.38 8.17
CA MET A 77 -6.83 7.57 7.96
C MET A 77 -6.84 8.50 9.18
N THR A 78 -7.87 8.38 10.02
CA THR A 78 -8.02 9.25 11.20
C THR A 78 -8.14 8.42 12.46
N ASN A 79 -7.84 9.05 13.60
CA ASN A 79 -8.05 8.45 14.91
C ASN A 79 -9.51 8.68 15.36
N PRO A 80 -9.93 8.17 16.54
CA PRO A 80 -11.31 8.36 16.99
C PRO A 80 -11.71 9.82 17.17
N GLU A 81 -10.75 10.74 17.33
CA GLU A 81 -11.04 12.16 17.44
C GLU A 81 -11.06 12.85 16.08
N SER A 82 -11.07 12.10 15.00
CA SER A 82 -11.10 12.60 13.61
C SER A 82 -9.86 13.41 13.23
N GLU A 83 -8.74 13.09 13.85
CA GLU A 83 -7.46 13.69 13.49
C GLU A 83 -6.69 12.75 12.57
N TRP A 84 -5.95 13.32 11.62
CA TRP A 84 -5.15 12.51 10.71
C TRP A 84 -4.08 11.73 11.49
N ILE A 85 -4.02 10.42 11.27
CA ILE A 85 -3.02 9.56 11.92
C ILE A 85 -1.63 9.81 11.35
N GLY A 86 -1.55 10.11 10.05
CA GLY A 86 -0.28 10.29 9.39
C GLY A 86 0.44 11.55 9.84
N ASN A 87 1.68 11.67 9.38
CA ASN A 87 2.49 12.85 9.64
C ASN A 87 2.10 13.94 8.65
N CYS A 88 1.64 15.07 9.18
CA CYS A 88 1.17 16.17 8.34
C CYS A 88 2.14 17.33 8.41
N SER A 89 2.41 17.93 7.25
CA SER A 89 3.24 19.10 7.12
C SER A 89 2.56 20.01 6.10
N GLY A 90 2.19 21.21 6.52
CA GLY A 90 1.42 22.10 5.65
C GLY A 90 0.08 21.45 5.31
N ASP A 91 -0.24 21.37 4.03
CA ASP A 91 -1.50 20.82 3.56
C ASP A 91 -1.44 19.33 3.27
N GLN A 92 -0.30 18.70 3.47
CA GLN A 92 -0.11 17.31 3.07
C GLN A 92 0.19 16.41 4.26
N CYS A 93 -0.33 15.19 4.18
CA CYS A 93 -0.12 14.16 5.19
C CYS A 93 0.42 12.90 4.54
N THR A 94 1.27 12.18 5.27
CA THR A 94 1.83 10.91 4.81
C THR A 94 1.53 9.85 5.86
N LEU A 95 0.84 8.80 5.45
CA LEU A 95 0.43 7.72 6.34
C LEU A 95 1.04 6.40 5.87
N SER A 96 1.71 5.70 6.78
CA SER A 96 2.29 4.38 6.48
C SER A 96 1.48 3.31 7.19
N ILE A 97 1.03 2.31 6.43
CA ILE A 97 0.20 1.23 6.95
C ILE A 97 0.76 -0.10 6.45
N ASP A 98 0.91 -1.07 7.36
CA ASP A 98 1.26 -2.43 6.95
C ASP A 98 -0.01 -3.13 6.48
N ILE A 99 -0.06 -3.52 5.22
CA ILE A 99 -1.21 -4.26 4.70
C ILE A 99 -1.01 -5.77 4.82
N LEU A 100 0.23 -6.22 4.90
CA LEU A 100 0.56 -7.61 5.20
C LEU A 100 1.78 -7.62 6.11
N SER A 101 1.78 -8.50 7.09
CA SER A 101 2.91 -8.64 8.01
C SER A 101 3.31 -10.10 8.07
N GLY A 102 4.59 -10.37 7.79
CA GLY A 102 5.11 -11.72 7.83
C GLY A 102 4.56 -12.64 6.78
N ALA A 103 4.34 -12.13 5.58
CA ALA A 103 3.80 -12.93 4.48
C ALA A 103 4.87 -13.80 3.85
N PHE A 104 4.55 -15.08 3.63
CA PHE A 104 5.41 -16.00 2.92
C PHE A 104 4.90 -16.18 1.49
N TYR A 105 5.83 -16.26 0.55
CA TYR A 105 5.52 -16.50 -0.86
C TYR A 105 5.94 -17.93 -1.20
N LYS A 106 5.08 -18.65 -1.88
CA LYS A 106 5.34 -20.07 -2.17
C LYS A 106 6.25 -20.28 -3.34
N SER A 107 6.37 -19.31 -4.23
CA SER A 107 7.24 -19.46 -5.39
C SER A 107 8.04 -18.19 -5.62
N ILE A 108 9.23 -18.36 -6.16
CA ILE A 108 10.01 -17.22 -6.61
C ILE A 108 9.45 -16.73 -7.94
N GLY A 109 9.70 -15.51 -8.27
CA GLY A 109 9.31 -14.94 -9.55
C GLY A 109 8.71 -13.58 -9.41
N LYS A 110 8.04 -13.17 -10.48
CA LYS A 110 7.52 -11.82 -10.61
C LYS A 110 6.07 -11.79 -10.15
N TYR A 111 5.78 -10.86 -9.27
CA TYR A 111 4.44 -10.61 -8.73
C TYR A 111 4.01 -9.21 -9.09
N SER A 112 2.71 -9.00 -9.17
CA SER A 112 2.15 -7.64 -9.29
C SER A 112 1.13 -7.41 -8.21
N LEU A 113 1.14 -6.22 -7.65
CA LEU A 113 0.11 -5.78 -6.72
C LEU A 113 -0.64 -4.64 -7.38
N ILE A 114 -1.95 -4.83 -7.57
CA ILE A 114 -2.81 -3.85 -8.21
C ILE A 114 -3.70 -3.24 -7.15
N ILE A 115 -3.64 -1.93 -7.01
CA ILE A 115 -4.42 -1.20 -6.02
C ILE A 115 -5.47 -0.39 -6.75
N GLU A 116 -6.74 -0.66 -6.43
CA GLU A 116 -7.86 0.08 -7.00
C GLU A 116 -8.61 0.76 -5.87
N GLN A 117 -9.01 2.01 -6.08
CA GLN A 117 -9.89 2.62 -5.10
C GLN A 117 -11.24 1.91 -5.16
N PHE A 118 -11.83 1.68 -4.00
CA PHE A 118 -13.05 0.90 -3.87
C PHE A 118 -14.05 1.64 -2.99
N SER A 119 -14.10 2.96 -3.13
CA SER A 119 -15.03 3.78 -2.38
C SER A 119 -16.36 3.86 -3.13
N ARG A 120 -17.35 4.47 -2.48
CA ARG A 120 -18.64 4.68 -3.12
C ARG A 120 -18.57 5.78 -4.17
N SER A 121 -17.53 6.58 -4.14
CA SER A 121 -17.38 7.66 -5.10
C SER A 121 -16.50 7.19 -6.24
N GLU A 122 -17.00 7.27 -7.45
CA GLU A 122 -16.25 6.90 -8.63
C GLU A 122 -15.00 7.75 -8.79
N ILE A 123 -15.05 8.98 -8.31
CA ILE A 123 -13.92 9.90 -8.39
C ILE A 123 -13.53 10.27 -6.96
N LEU A 124 -12.27 10.00 -6.61
CA LEU A 124 -11.76 10.26 -5.28
C LEU A 124 -10.69 11.33 -5.37
N GLU A 125 -10.91 12.44 -4.66
CA GLU A 125 -9.99 13.55 -4.63
C GLU A 125 -9.24 13.58 -3.32
N GLY A 126 -8.00 14.09 -3.36
CA GLY A 126 -7.23 14.28 -2.14
C GLY A 126 -6.14 13.26 -1.89
N ILE A 127 -6.14 12.15 -2.63
CA ILE A 127 -5.05 11.18 -2.54
C ILE A 127 -4.03 11.57 -3.60
N LYS A 128 -2.78 11.83 -3.18
CA LYS A 128 -1.75 12.36 -4.07
C LYS A 128 -0.80 11.32 -4.60
N ALA A 129 -0.48 10.31 -3.81
CA ALA A 129 0.46 9.28 -4.23
C ALA A 129 0.32 8.07 -3.35
N ILE A 130 0.66 6.92 -3.90
CA ILE A 130 0.73 5.67 -3.13
C ILE A 130 2.08 5.04 -3.42
N GLU A 131 2.77 4.67 -2.35
CA GLU A 131 4.05 3.99 -2.42
C GLU A 131 3.91 2.61 -1.83
N LEU A 132 4.53 1.62 -2.46
CA LEU A 132 4.62 0.27 -1.89
C LEU A 132 6.06 0.02 -1.49
N LYS A 133 6.25 -0.41 -0.25
CA LYS A 133 7.53 -0.93 0.22
C LYS A 133 7.36 -2.36 0.63
N ILE A 134 8.31 -3.20 0.24
CA ILE A 134 8.35 -4.58 0.68
C ILE A 134 9.63 -4.77 1.48
N ILE A 135 9.47 -5.20 2.72
CA ILE A 135 10.54 -5.22 3.71
C ILE A 135 10.62 -6.63 4.26
N GLU A 136 11.85 -7.15 4.43
CA GLU A 136 12.01 -8.45 5.09
C GLU A 136 11.51 -8.35 6.51
N HIS A 137 10.63 -9.29 6.88
CA HIS A 137 10.02 -9.28 8.21
C HIS A 137 11.07 -9.59 9.27
N GLN A 138 11.06 -8.81 10.34
CA GLN A 138 11.97 -9.00 11.46
C GLN A 138 11.25 -9.73 12.57
N SER A 139 11.75 -10.93 12.90
CA SER A 139 11.18 -11.68 14.01
C SER A 139 11.55 -11.04 15.32
N GLN A 140 10.60 -10.98 16.22
CA GLN A 140 10.83 -10.57 17.60
C GLN A 140 11.07 -11.80 18.45
N LYS A 141 12.06 -11.72 19.31
CA LYS A 141 12.32 -12.84 20.20
C LYS A 141 12.02 -12.48 21.63
#